data_5fe07f870d7841c2a9725a853393aa01
#
_entry.id   5fe07f870d7841c2a9725a853393aa01
#
_cell.length_a   1.000
_cell.length_b   1.000
_cell.length_c   1.000
_cell.angle_alpha   90.00
_cell.angle_beta   90.00
_cell.angle_gamma   90.00
#
_symmetry.space_group_name_H-M   'P 1'
#
loop_
_entity.id
_entity.type
_entity.pdbx_description
1 polymer ?
#
loop_
_entity_poly.entity_id
_entity_poly.type
_entity_poly.pdbx_seq_one_letter_code
_entity_poly.pdbx_strand_id
1 'polypeptide(L)'
;RAQMVMSYHILFDQYEEERLGGKSFGSTKSGIAPFYSDKFAKIGFQVSELFDEEALKEKVAGICEKKNVMLEHLYHKPLLKPEEIFEELMSYKKMLEPYVCDVSLFLWNALKEGKEILLEGQLGSLKDPDHGIYPMVTSSSTLAGYGAVGAGVPPYEIKKIITVCKAYSSAVG
;
A
#
# COMPACT_ATOMS: atom_id res chain seq x y z
N ARG A 1 -0.81 -0.08 12.20
CA ARG A 1 -0.17 0.91 11.30
C ARG A 1 -0.12 0.46 9.84
N ALA A 2 -0.60 -0.74 9.52
CA ALA A 2 -0.70 -1.19 8.14
C ALA A 2 -1.63 -0.25 7.35
N GLN A 3 -1.21 0.07 6.12
CA GLN A 3 -2.01 0.87 5.20
C GLN A 3 -2.97 -0.03 4.42
N MET A 4 -4.11 0.50 4.00
CA MET A 4 -5.13 -0.26 3.30
C MET A 4 -5.25 0.17 1.84
N VAL A 5 -5.27 -0.81 0.94
CA VAL A 5 -5.63 -0.60 -0.47
C VAL A 5 -7.14 -0.66 -0.58
N MET A 6 -7.75 0.42 -1.08
CA MET A 6 -9.19 0.54 -1.24
C MET A 6 -9.61 0.19 -2.67
N SER A 7 -10.87 -0.16 -2.84
CA SER A 7 -11.45 -0.45 -4.17
C SER A 7 -11.23 0.68 -5.17
N TYR A 8 -11.33 1.95 -4.73
CA TYR A 8 -11.10 3.09 -5.61
C TYR A 8 -9.63 3.20 -6.07
N HIS A 9 -8.63 2.71 -5.32
CA HIS A 9 -7.24 2.69 -5.81
C HIS A 9 -7.11 1.83 -7.06
N ILE A 10 -7.81 0.68 -7.10
CA ILE A 10 -7.85 -0.20 -8.28
C ILE A 10 -8.48 0.53 -9.47
N LEU A 11 -9.58 1.25 -9.25
CA LEU A 11 -10.24 2.03 -10.29
C LEU A 11 -9.33 3.15 -10.82
N PHE A 12 -8.66 3.88 -9.95
CA PHE A 12 -7.73 4.96 -10.35
C PHE A 12 -6.55 4.43 -11.15
N ASP A 13 -6.01 3.27 -10.80
CA ASP A 13 -4.94 2.60 -11.54
C ASP A 13 -5.41 2.23 -12.97
N GLN A 14 -6.63 1.67 -13.08
CA GLN A 14 -7.24 1.36 -14.37
C GLN A 14 -7.49 2.62 -15.20
N TYR A 15 -8.05 3.67 -14.62
CA TYR A 15 -8.37 4.91 -15.33
C TYR A 15 -7.13 5.64 -15.81
N GLU A 16 -6.03 5.59 -15.04
CA GLU A 16 -4.76 6.17 -15.47
C GLU A 16 -4.16 5.40 -16.64
N GLU A 17 -4.17 4.06 -16.62
CA GLU A 17 -3.74 3.24 -17.74
C GLU A 17 -4.61 3.48 -19.00
N GLU A 18 -5.92 3.63 -18.84
CA GLU A 18 -6.82 4.00 -19.94
C GLU A 18 -6.47 5.39 -20.52
N ARG A 19 -6.24 6.38 -19.66
CA ARG A 19 -5.90 7.74 -20.05
C ARG A 19 -4.56 7.82 -20.80
N LEU A 20 -3.58 7.05 -20.37
CA LEU A 20 -2.25 7.00 -21.00
C LEU A 20 -2.28 6.25 -22.36
N GLY A 21 -3.21 5.34 -22.55
CA GLY A 21 -3.36 4.59 -23.82
C GLY A 21 -2.06 3.92 -24.25
N GLY A 22 -1.57 4.24 -25.44
CA GLY A 22 -0.33 3.66 -25.99
C GLY A 22 0.95 4.03 -25.24
N LYS A 23 0.89 4.91 -24.24
CA LYS A 23 1.98 5.30 -23.33
C LYS A 23 1.82 4.71 -21.93
N SER A 24 0.93 3.73 -21.75
CA SER A 24 0.70 3.08 -20.47
C SER A 24 1.97 2.41 -19.93
N PHE A 25 2.11 2.38 -18.60
CA PHE A 25 3.26 1.73 -17.94
C PHE A 25 3.11 0.20 -17.85
N GLY A 26 1.94 -0.35 -18.21
CA GLY A 26 1.64 -1.77 -18.07
C GLY A 26 1.41 -2.17 -16.62
N SER A 27 0.66 -1.35 -15.88
CA SER A 27 0.29 -1.64 -14.49
C SER A 27 -0.43 -2.99 -14.37
N THR A 28 -0.23 -3.67 -13.24
CA THR A 28 -1.01 -4.86 -12.87
C THR A 28 -2.47 -4.53 -12.56
N LYS A 29 -2.84 -3.25 -12.56
CA LYS A 29 -4.17 -2.73 -12.20
C LYS A 29 -4.63 -3.16 -10.82
N SER A 30 -3.68 -3.28 -9.91
CA SER A 30 -3.92 -3.67 -8.50
C SER A 30 -4.03 -2.47 -7.56
N GLY A 31 -3.96 -1.25 -8.08
CA GLY A 31 -4.12 -0.02 -7.30
C GLY A 31 -2.89 0.41 -6.51
N ILE A 32 -1.72 -0.17 -6.76
CA ILE A 32 -0.52 0.06 -5.94
C ILE A 32 0.01 1.49 -6.09
N ALA A 33 0.12 2.02 -7.30
CA ALA A 33 0.63 3.37 -7.50
C ALA A 33 -0.30 4.45 -6.88
N PRO A 34 -1.63 4.44 -7.12
CA PRO A 34 -2.55 5.35 -6.44
C PRO A 34 -2.55 5.21 -4.92
N PHE A 35 -2.44 3.97 -4.41
CA PHE A 35 -2.35 3.69 -2.98
C PHE A 35 -1.11 4.33 -2.34
N TYR A 36 0.08 4.17 -2.93
CA TYR A 36 1.30 4.79 -2.42
C TYR A 36 1.26 6.32 -2.56
N SER A 37 0.65 6.83 -3.64
CA SER A 37 0.40 8.27 -3.78
C SER A 37 -0.39 8.80 -2.58
N ASP A 38 -1.48 8.15 -2.21
CA ASP A 38 -2.31 8.54 -1.08
C ASP A 38 -1.58 8.39 0.26
N LYS A 39 -0.81 7.33 0.44
CA LYS A 39 0.02 7.12 1.63
C LYS A 39 0.98 8.30 1.86
N PHE A 40 1.72 8.70 0.83
CA PHE A 40 2.71 9.78 0.95
C PHE A 40 2.06 11.17 0.96
N ALA A 41 0.89 11.34 0.34
CA ALA A 41 0.05 12.53 0.48
C ALA A 41 -0.66 12.59 1.85
N LYS A 42 -0.55 11.54 2.68
CA LYS A 42 -1.15 11.43 4.02
C LYS A 42 -2.69 11.45 4.02
N ILE A 43 -3.28 10.95 2.95
CA ILE A 43 -4.72 10.79 2.80
C ILE A 43 -5.16 9.32 2.70
N GLY A 44 -4.21 8.37 2.78
CA GLY A 44 -4.51 6.94 2.86
C GLY A 44 -5.09 6.53 4.20
N PHE A 45 -5.63 5.31 4.28
CA PHE A 45 -6.20 4.75 5.50
C PHE A 45 -5.23 3.77 6.17
N GLN A 46 -5.07 3.90 7.49
CA GLN A 46 -4.41 2.90 8.33
C GLN A 46 -5.46 2.00 9.00
N VAL A 47 -5.10 0.74 9.24
CA VAL A 47 -5.97 -0.22 9.93
C VAL A 47 -6.42 0.29 11.30
N SER A 48 -5.57 1.01 12.03
CA SER A 48 -5.93 1.59 13.35
C SER A 48 -7.09 2.58 13.28
N GLU A 49 -7.28 3.25 12.15
CA GLU A 49 -8.35 4.26 11.99
C GLU A 49 -9.75 3.62 11.89
N LEU A 50 -9.84 2.31 11.63
CA LEU A 50 -11.10 1.57 11.62
C LEU A 50 -11.81 1.57 12.99
N PHE A 51 -11.08 1.86 14.06
CA PHE A 51 -11.59 1.79 15.43
C PHE A 51 -12.07 3.14 15.97
N ASP A 52 -11.99 4.20 15.17
CA ASP A 52 -12.58 5.52 15.44
C ASP A 52 -13.54 5.87 14.28
N GLU A 53 -14.78 5.42 14.39
CA GLU A 53 -15.78 5.53 13.31
C GLU A 53 -16.18 6.98 13.02
N GLU A 54 -16.15 7.86 14.02
CA GLU A 54 -16.53 9.26 13.83
C GLU A 54 -15.47 10.01 13.04
N ALA A 55 -14.21 9.93 13.47
CA ALA A 55 -13.09 10.49 12.72
C ALA A 55 -12.93 9.87 11.33
N LEU A 56 -13.22 8.57 11.21
CA LEU A 56 -13.14 7.86 9.93
C LEU A 56 -14.19 8.38 8.93
N LYS A 57 -15.43 8.64 9.35
CA LYS A 57 -16.47 9.21 8.48
C LYS A 57 -16.08 10.58 7.93
N GLU A 58 -15.54 11.45 8.79
CA GLU A 58 -15.06 12.76 8.38
C GLU A 58 -13.92 12.64 7.36
N LYS A 59 -12.95 11.76 7.64
CA LYS A 59 -11.84 11.49 6.73
C LYS A 59 -12.29 10.96 5.37
N VAL A 60 -13.22 10.01 5.36
CA VAL A 60 -13.80 9.45 4.12
C VAL A 60 -14.44 10.53 3.27
N ALA A 61 -15.24 11.41 3.88
CA ALA A 61 -15.87 12.52 3.16
C ALA A 61 -14.82 13.44 2.49
N GLY A 62 -13.79 13.83 3.23
CA GLY A 62 -12.72 14.68 2.71
C GLY A 62 -11.87 14.01 1.61
N ILE A 63 -11.70 12.68 1.68
CA ILE A 63 -11.00 11.93 0.63
C ILE A 63 -11.87 11.85 -0.62
N CYS A 64 -13.15 11.52 -0.49
CA CYS A 64 -14.09 11.47 -1.61
C CYS A 64 -14.17 12.82 -2.32
N GLU A 65 -14.22 13.94 -1.60
CA GLU A 65 -14.20 15.28 -2.18
C GLU A 65 -12.98 15.47 -3.09
N LYS A 66 -11.78 15.17 -2.59
CA LYS A 66 -10.53 15.31 -3.35
C LYS A 66 -10.48 14.38 -4.57
N LYS A 67 -10.87 13.12 -4.40
CA LYS A 67 -10.85 12.12 -5.47
C LYS A 67 -11.87 12.41 -6.54
N ASN A 68 -13.03 12.91 -6.17
CA ASN A 68 -14.12 13.24 -7.10
C ASN A 68 -13.73 14.36 -8.05
N VAL A 69 -12.88 15.31 -7.65
CA VAL A 69 -12.30 16.32 -8.58
C VAL A 69 -11.54 15.63 -9.73
N MET A 70 -10.74 14.62 -9.43
CA MET A 70 -10.01 13.88 -10.48
C MET A 70 -10.96 13.03 -11.33
N LEU A 71 -11.94 12.37 -10.70
CA LEU A 71 -12.92 11.55 -11.41
C LEU A 71 -13.75 12.38 -12.37
N GLU A 72 -14.22 13.56 -11.94
CA GLU A 72 -15.04 14.45 -12.76
C GLU A 72 -14.25 15.11 -13.89
N HIS A 73 -13.12 15.73 -13.56
CA HIS A 73 -12.43 16.63 -14.48
C HIS A 73 -11.28 16.00 -15.27
N LEU A 74 -10.69 14.90 -14.77
CA LEU A 74 -9.57 14.24 -15.44
C LEU A 74 -9.98 12.93 -16.12
N TYR A 75 -10.70 12.10 -15.39
CA TYR A 75 -11.06 10.76 -15.88
C TYR A 75 -12.45 10.69 -16.51
N HIS A 76 -13.35 11.62 -16.21
CA HIS A 76 -14.75 11.62 -16.64
C HIS A 76 -15.46 10.32 -16.27
N LYS A 77 -15.32 9.92 -15.03
CA LYS A 77 -15.82 8.65 -14.47
C LYS A 77 -16.82 8.92 -13.32
N PRO A 78 -17.63 7.92 -12.93
CA PRO A 78 -18.56 8.05 -11.81
C PRO A 78 -17.87 8.48 -10.52
N LEU A 79 -18.55 9.33 -9.74
CA LEU A 79 -18.03 9.85 -8.48
C LEU A 79 -18.12 8.80 -7.37
N LEU A 80 -17.17 8.85 -6.44
CA LEU A 80 -17.20 8.07 -5.21
C LEU A 80 -18.27 8.62 -4.27
N LYS A 81 -18.96 7.71 -3.59
CA LYS A 81 -19.91 8.04 -2.53
C LYS A 81 -19.29 7.71 -1.17
N PRO A 82 -19.24 8.68 -0.26
CA PRO A 82 -18.65 8.46 1.06
C PRO A 82 -19.24 7.27 1.82
N GLU A 83 -20.54 7.06 1.69
CA GLU A 83 -21.26 5.98 2.35
C GLU A 83 -20.75 4.60 1.89
N GLU A 84 -20.56 4.41 0.58
CA GLU A 84 -20.06 3.15 0.01
C GLU A 84 -18.64 2.84 0.48
N ILE A 85 -17.76 3.86 0.51
CA ILE A 85 -16.38 3.72 1.03
C ILE A 85 -16.37 3.42 2.52
N PHE A 86 -17.24 4.07 3.29
CA PHE A 86 -17.35 3.80 4.72
C PHE A 86 -17.84 2.38 5.01
N GLU A 87 -18.84 1.88 4.29
CA GLU A 87 -19.33 0.51 4.40
C GLU A 87 -18.25 -0.51 4.05
N GLU A 88 -17.45 -0.25 3.00
CA GLU A 88 -16.28 -1.07 2.65
C GLU A 88 -15.30 -1.16 3.82
N LEU A 89 -14.96 -0.03 4.44
CA LEU A 89 -14.06 0.03 5.59
C LEU A 89 -14.63 -0.72 6.81
N MET A 90 -15.91 -0.61 7.08
CA MET A 90 -16.56 -1.35 8.18
C MET A 90 -16.59 -2.87 7.92
N SER A 91 -16.71 -3.28 6.67
CA SER A 91 -16.57 -4.69 6.32
C SER A 91 -15.17 -5.22 6.60
N TYR A 92 -14.14 -4.43 6.30
CA TYR A 92 -12.75 -4.75 6.61
C TYR A 92 -12.47 -4.78 8.12
N LYS A 93 -13.01 -3.82 8.88
CA LYS A 93 -12.95 -3.83 10.35
C LYS A 93 -13.39 -5.16 10.92
N LYS A 94 -14.59 -5.63 10.52
CA LYS A 94 -15.16 -6.89 11.01
C LYS A 94 -14.26 -8.09 10.73
N MET A 95 -13.59 -8.12 9.56
CA MET A 95 -12.69 -9.23 9.20
C MET A 95 -11.34 -9.15 9.90
N LEU A 96 -10.81 -7.93 10.09
CA LEU A 96 -9.45 -7.71 10.57
C LEU A 96 -9.34 -7.67 12.09
N GLU A 97 -10.40 -7.26 12.79
CA GLU A 97 -10.40 -7.04 14.24
C GLU A 97 -9.70 -8.15 15.06
N PRO A 98 -9.91 -9.46 14.80
CA PRO A 98 -9.24 -10.51 15.56
C PRO A 98 -7.72 -10.58 15.36
N TYR A 99 -7.19 -9.93 14.32
CA TYR A 99 -5.78 -9.99 13.93
C TYR A 99 -5.03 -8.68 14.17
N VAL A 100 -5.70 -7.65 14.69
CA VAL A 100 -5.09 -6.32 14.89
C VAL A 100 -4.37 -6.28 16.23
N CYS A 101 -3.11 -5.84 16.19
CA CYS A 101 -2.31 -5.60 17.39
C CYS A 101 -1.29 -4.48 17.13
N ASP A 102 -0.60 -4.04 18.19
CA ASP A 102 0.62 -3.25 18.02
C ASP A 102 1.76 -4.16 17.55
N VAL A 103 1.96 -4.21 16.23
CA VAL A 103 2.94 -5.10 15.59
C VAL A 103 4.36 -4.77 16.02
N SER A 104 4.72 -3.50 16.23
CA SER A 104 6.05 -3.12 16.70
C SER A 104 6.33 -3.67 18.09
N LEU A 105 5.37 -3.54 19.00
CA LEU A 105 5.49 -4.13 20.34
C LEU A 105 5.51 -5.65 20.30
N PHE A 106 4.66 -6.26 19.46
CA PHE A 106 4.63 -7.71 19.29
C PHE A 106 5.98 -8.27 18.82
N LEU A 107 6.55 -7.68 17.78
CA LEU A 107 7.84 -8.11 17.23
C LEU A 107 9.00 -7.84 18.19
N TRP A 108 8.96 -6.70 18.90
CA TRP A 108 9.96 -6.41 19.92
C TRP A 108 9.97 -7.43 21.06
N ASN A 109 8.81 -7.85 21.53
CA ASN A 109 8.69 -8.88 22.53
C ASN A 109 9.18 -10.23 22.01
N ALA A 110 8.85 -10.58 20.76
CA ALA A 110 9.34 -11.81 20.13
C ALA A 110 10.88 -11.84 20.05
N LEU A 111 11.51 -10.71 19.68
CA LEU A 111 12.98 -10.59 19.70
C LEU A 111 13.58 -10.78 21.09
N LYS A 112 12.97 -10.18 22.12
CA LYS A 112 13.41 -10.36 23.52
C LYS A 112 13.27 -11.80 24.00
N GLU A 113 12.29 -12.54 23.51
CA GLU A 113 12.07 -13.95 23.79
C GLU A 113 13.02 -14.85 22.96
N GLY A 114 13.89 -14.29 22.12
CA GLY A 114 14.82 -15.03 21.28
C GLY A 114 14.17 -15.75 20.10
N LYS A 115 12.98 -15.33 19.68
CA LYS A 115 12.30 -15.90 18.50
C LYS A 115 12.98 -15.45 17.21
N GLU A 116 13.00 -16.34 16.24
CA GLU A 116 13.42 -16.04 14.88
C GLU A 116 12.27 -15.40 14.10
N ILE A 117 12.58 -14.29 13.40
CA ILE A 117 11.61 -13.55 12.59
C ILE A 117 12.07 -13.57 11.15
N LEU A 118 11.20 -14.02 10.25
CA LEU A 118 11.40 -13.95 8.81
C LEU A 118 10.68 -12.71 8.26
N LEU A 119 11.45 -11.83 7.63
CA LEU A 119 10.91 -10.69 6.88
C LEU A 119 10.94 -11.05 5.39
N GLU A 120 9.78 -11.03 4.75
CA GLU A 120 9.64 -11.29 3.31
C GLU A 120 9.41 -10.00 2.55
N GLY A 121 10.31 -9.70 1.60
CA GLY A 121 10.16 -8.61 0.64
C GLY A 121 9.64 -9.12 -0.71
N GLN A 122 9.52 -8.22 -1.68
CA GLN A 122 8.96 -8.54 -2.99
C GLN A 122 9.75 -7.88 -4.13
N LEU A 123 9.54 -8.34 -5.36
CA LEU A 123 9.89 -7.78 -6.66
C LEU A 123 11.38 -7.71 -7.00
N GLY A 124 12.25 -7.31 -6.12
CA GLY A 124 13.71 -7.19 -6.34
C GLY A 124 14.19 -5.77 -6.69
N SER A 125 15.51 -5.59 -6.63
CA SER A 125 16.19 -4.28 -6.64
C SER A 125 15.97 -3.47 -7.92
N LEU A 126 15.81 -4.10 -9.08
CA LEU A 126 15.55 -3.37 -10.33
C LEU A 126 14.18 -2.68 -10.38
N LYS A 127 13.27 -3.06 -9.50
CA LYS A 127 11.94 -2.45 -9.38
C LYS A 127 11.81 -1.48 -8.21
N ASP A 128 12.89 -1.24 -7.47
CA ASP A 128 12.91 -0.26 -6.40
C ASP A 128 12.78 1.18 -6.95
N PRO A 129 11.94 2.05 -6.35
CA PRO A 129 11.71 3.40 -6.88
C PRO A 129 12.95 4.28 -6.83
N ASP A 130 13.89 4.06 -5.88
CA ASP A 130 15.08 4.89 -5.67
C ASP A 130 16.31 4.32 -6.40
N HIS A 131 16.43 2.99 -6.49
CA HIS A 131 17.63 2.31 -7.01
C HIS A 131 17.39 1.46 -8.25
N GLY A 132 16.14 1.34 -8.69
CA GLY A 132 15.75 0.55 -9.86
C GLY A 132 15.81 1.31 -11.17
N ILE A 133 15.18 0.73 -12.20
CA ILE A 133 15.15 1.26 -13.58
C ILE A 133 14.00 2.27 -13.78
N TYR A 134 13.98 3.34 -12.96
CA TYR A 134 12.93 4.36 -13.03
C TYR A 134 12.72 4.90 -14.45
N PRO A 135 11.49 5.09 -14.94
CA PRO A 135 10.21 4.99 -14.23
C PRO A 135 9.57 3.60 -14.22
N MET A 136 10.20 2.57 -14.77
CA MET A 136 9.68 1.21 -14.87
C MET A 136 9.86 0.43 -13.55
N VAL A 137 9.42 1.02 -12.45
CA VAL A 137 9.56 0.52 -11.08
C VAL A 137 8.20 0.34 -10.41
N THR A 138 8.18 -0.33 -9.25
CA THR A 138 7.01 -0.31 -8.36
C THR A 138 7.04 0.92 -7.47
N SER A 139 5.93 1.23 -6.81
CA SER A 139 5.86 2.34 -5.85
C SER A 139 6.31 1.94 -4.44
N SER A 140 6.52 0.66 -4.18
CA SER A 140 6.99 0.14 -2.89
C SER A 140 8.51 -0.01 -2.86
N SER A 141 9.12 0.17 -1.69
CA SER A 141 10.54 -0.15 -1.49
C SER A 141 10.75 -1.66 -1.50
N THR A 142 11.63 -2.14 -2.39
CA THR A 142 11.86 -3.57 -2.60
C THR A 142 13.16 -4.07 -1.97
N LEU A 143 14.00 -3.18 -1.47
CA LEU A 143 15.29 -3.52 -0.88
C LEU A 143 15.13 -4.06 0.54
N ALA A 144 16.00 -4.99 0.94
CA ALA A 144 15.98 -5.63 2.24
C ALA A 144 16.05 -4.66 3.43
N GLY A 145 16.68 -3.49 3.27
CA GLY A 145 16.73 -2.46 4.29
C GLY A 145 15.36 -1.93 4.71
N TYR A 146 14.36 -1.97 3.81
CA TYR A 146 13.00 -1.58 4.14
C TYR A 146 12.30 -2.56 5.09
N GLY A 147 12.77 -3.79 5.19
CA GLY A 147 12.25 -4.78 6.14
C GLY A 147 12.25 -4.26 7.58
N ALA A 148 13.31 -3.58 8.00
CA ALA A 148 13.38 -2.95 9.31
C ALA A 148 12.34 -1.83 9.47
N VAL A 149 12.20 -0.96 8.46
CA VAL A 149 11.23 0.15 8.45
C VAL A 149 9.80 -0.37 8.45
N GLY A 150 9.50 -1.33 7.58
CA GLY A 150 8.15 -1.89 7.43
C GLY A 150 7.68 -2.67 8.66
N ALA A 151 8.57 -3.42 9.28
CA ALA A 151 8.28 -4.20 10.50
C ALA A 151 8.35 -3.35 11.79
N GLY A 152 8.99 -2.18 11.74
CA GLY A 152 9.22 -1.35 12.93
C GLY A 152 10.23 -1.96 13.91
N VAL A 153 11.22 -2.71 13.37
CA VAL A 153 12.32 -3.28 14.15
C VAL A 153 13.62 -2.52 13.89
N PRO A 154 14.57 -2.50 14.85
CA PRO A 154 15.85 -1.86 14.62
C PRO A 154 16.64 -2.56 13.50
N PRO A 155 17.32 -1.83 12.60
CA PRO A 155 18.02 -2.44 11.46
C PRO A 155 19.15 -3.37 11.88
N TYR A 156 19.76 -3.19 13.05
CA TYR A 156 20.82 -4.08 13.58
C TYR A 156 20.28 -5.45 14.01
N GLU A 157 18.95 -5.64 14.07
CA GLU A 157 18.34 -6.95 14.32
C GLU A 157 18.26 -7.83 13.07
N ILE A 158 18.46 -7.26 11.88
CA ILE A 158 18.54 -8.05 10.65
C ILE A 158 19.93 -8.73 10.60
N LYS A 159 19.97 -10.02 10.92
CA LYS A 159 21.23 -10.80 11.00
C LYS A 159 21.61 -11.41 9.66
N LYS A 160 20.64 -11.71 8.80
CA LYS A 160 20.87 -12.42 7.54
C LYS A 160 19.94 -11.89 6.46
N ILE A 161 20.48 -11.66 5.28
CA ILE A 161 19.73 -11.27 4.09
C ILE A 161 19.91 -12.37 3.06
N ILE A 162 18.77 -12.90 2.58
CA ILE A 162 18.73 -13.92 1.54
C ILE A 162 18.09 -13.30 0.31
N THR A 163 18.78 -13.34 -0.80
CA THR A 163 18.26 -12.87 -2.09
C THR A 163 17.89 -14.06 -2.95
N VAL A 164 16.63 -14.07 -3.41
CA VAL A 164 16.16 -15.06 -4.39
C VAL A 164 16.11 -14.37 -5.74
N CYS A 165 16.77 -14.95 -6.74
CA CYS A 165 16.77 -14.42 -8.10
C CYS A 165 16.36 -15.51 -9.10
N LYS A 166 15.76 -15.08 -10.21
CA LYS A 166 15.48 -15.96 -11.33
C LYS A 166 16.73 -16.13 -12.19
N ALA A 167 16.86 -17.28 -12.83
CA ALA A 167 17.91 -17.54 -13.82
C ALA A 167 17.69 -16.80 -15.15
N TYR A 168 16.57 -16.13 -15.31
CA TYR A 168 16.20 -15.33 -16.48
C TYR A 168 15.48 -14.05 -16.04
N SER A 169 15.56 -13.00 -16.83
CA SER A 169 14.83 -11.76 -16.58
C SER A 169 13.34 -11.95 -16.86
N SER A 170 12.51 -11.51 -15.94
CA SER A 170 11.06 -11.44 -16.14
C SER A 170 10.46 -10.25 -15.39
N ALA A 171 9.53 -9.57 -16.01
CA ALA A 171 8.75 -8.51 -15.40
C ALA A 171 7.28 -8.65 -15.85
N VAL A 172 6.37 -8.18 -14.99
CA VAL A 172 4.96 -8.00 -15.34
C VAL A 172 4.75 -6.50 -15.50
N GLY A 173 4.14 -6.12 -16.61
CA GLY A 173 3.93 -4.73 -16.98
C GLY A 173 4.91 -4.22 -18.01
#